data_56d41d30c91ed7a7b746d3ffa5fcdf7b
#
_entry.id   56d41d30c91ed7a7b746d3ffa5fcdf7b
#
_cell.length_a   1.000
_cell.length_b   1.000
_cell.length_c   1.000
_cell.angle_alpha   90.00
_cell.angle_beta   90.00
_cell.angle_gamma   90.00
#
_symmetry.space_group_name_H-M   'P 1'
#
loop_
_entity.id
_entity.type
_entity.pdbx_description
1 polymer ?
#
loop_
_entity_poly.entity_id
_entity_poly.type
_entity_poly.pdbx_seq_one_letter_code
_entity_poly.pdbx_strand_id
1 'polypeptide(L)'
;MDHVTNAHKQESIKSFQSTIRKSENALAQMTQKGANTTLLEKRLKALYVGLAVLEYVWNERPHHYTQEDLAEARHILRGLFPSIKMIYAKAKAGSPQHTLLERRIKSLELAVQAIDDLSMK
;
A
#
# COMPACT_ATOMS: atom_id res chain seq x y z
N MET A 1 12.98 9.72 -5.36
CA MET A 1 11.58 9.89 -5.80
C MET A 1 11.35 11.32 -6.23
N ASP A 2 11.73 11.58 -7.45
CA ASP A 2 11.67 12.92 -7.99
C ASP A 2 10.31 13.22 -8.58
N HIS A 3 9.96 14.49 -8.57
CA HIS A 3 8.81 15.01 -9.33
C HIS A 3 7.43 14.52 -8.92
N VAL A 4 7.27 14.01 -7.71
CA VAL A 4 5.93 13.71 -7.19
C VAL A 4 5.36 15.01 -6.63
N THR A 5 4.26 15.48 -7.17
CA THR A 5 3.62 16.71 -6.71
C THR A 5 3.00 16.51 -5.34
N ASN A 6 2.77 17.62 -4.61
CA ASN A 6 2.11 17.54 -3.30
C ASN A 6 0.72 16.92 -3.41
N ALA A 7 -0.01 17.22 -4.48
CA ALA A 7 -1.33 16.63 -4.71
C ALA A 7 -1.24 15.10 -4.83
N HIS A 8 -0.26 14.60 -5.61
CA HIS A 8 -0.06 13.17 -5.78
C HIS A 8 0.39 12.49 -4.49
N LYS A 9 1.22 13.18 -3.69
CA LYS A 9 1.64 12.66 -2.38
C LYS A 9 0.45 12.48 -1.46
N GLN A 10 -0.43 13.48 -1.39
CA GLN A 10 -1.62 13.41 -0.55
C GLN A 10 -2.59 12.34 -1.04
N GLU A 11 -2.80 12.23 -2.34
CA GLU A 11 -3.64 11.18 -2.92
C GLU A 11 -3.12 9.79 -2.58
N SER A 12 -1.79 9.60 -2.66
CA SER A 12 -1.16 8.31 -2.35
C SER A 12 -1.33 7.95 -0.89
N ILE A 13 -1.13 8.90 0.02
CA ILE A 13 -1.32 8.67 1.45
C ILE A 13 -2.78 8.32 1.74
N LYS A 14 -3.72 9.06 1.16
CA LYS A 14 -5.14 8.76 1.33
C LYS A 14 -5.52 7.38 0.80
N SER A 15 -4.94 6.99 -0.33
CA SER A 15 -5.17 5.67 -0.91
C SER A 15 -4.70 4.57 0.04
N PHE A 16 -3.50 4.73 0.63
CA PHE A 16 -3.01 3.79 1.63
C PHE A 16 -3.92 3.74 2.85
N GLN A 17 -4.32 4.88 3.36
CA GLN A 17 -5.19 4.96 4.54
C GLN A 17 -6.53 4.26 4.27
N SER A 18 -7.12 4.49 3.10
CA SER A 18 -8.36 3.84 2.69
C SER A 18 -8.21 2.32 2.60
N THR A 19 -7.12 1.87 1.98
CA THR A 19 -6.83 0.44 1.83
C THR A 19 -6.59 -0.21 3.18
N ILE A 20 -5.86 0.45 4.06
CA ILE A 20 -5.62 -0.04 5.42
C ILE A 20 -6.93 -0.18 6.18
N ARG A 21 -7.80 0.83 6.12
CA ARG A 21 -9.10 0.78 6.80
C ARG A 21 -9.95 -0.39 6.33
N LYS A 22 -10.01 -0.61 5.02
CA LYS A 22 -10.74 -1.76 4.47
C LYS A 22 -10.17 -3.07 4.96
N SER A 23 -8.85 -3.17 5.00
CA SER A 23 -8.17 -4.38 5.46
C SER A 23 -8.38 -4.62 6.95
N GLU A 24 -8.37 -3.55 7.75
CA GLU A 24 -8.65 -3.65 9.19
C GLU A 24 -10.08 -4.12 9.45
N ASN A 25 -11.05 -3.59 8.69
CA ASN A 25 -12.44 -4.01 8.81
C ASN A 25 -12.61 -5.47 8.40
N ALA A 26 -11.95 -5.90 7.32
CA ALA A 26 -11.98 -7.29 6.89
C ALA A 26 -11.36 -8.20 7.94
N LEU A 27 -10.25 -7.77 8.56
CA LEU A 27 -9.60 -8.54 9.61
C LEU A 27 -10.52 -8.73 10.81
N ALA A 28 -11.21 -7.67 11.24
CA ALA A 28 -12.14 -7.76 12.35
C ALA A 28 -13.27 -8.74 12.06
N GLN A 29 -13.83 -8.71 10.84
CA GLN A 29 -14.90 -9.62 10.45
C GLN A 29 -14.41 -11.06 10.39
N MET A 30 -13.25 -11.29 9.82
CA MET A 30 -12.68 -12.65 9.74
C MET A 30 -12.37 -13.21 11.12
N THR A 31 -11.87 -12.37 12.02
CA THR A 31 -11.57 -12.76 13.39
C THR A 31 -12.85 -13.20 14.11
N GLN A 32 -13.93 -12.44 13.95
CA GLN A 32 -15.23 -12.79 14.54
C GLN A 32 -15.74 -14.15 14.03
N LYS A 33 -15.48 -14.44 12.76
CA LYS A 33 -15.94 -15.71 12.15
C LYS A 33 -15.00 -16.88 12.43
N GLY A 34 -13.89 -16.64 13.11
CA GLY A 34 -12.89 -17.67 13.37
C GLY A 34 -12.10 -18.11 12.14
N ALA A 35 -12.09 -17.29 11.08
CA ALA A 35 -11.35 -17.61 9.88
C ALA A 35 -9.85 -17.39 10.07
N ASN A 36 -9.03 -18.03 9.21
CA ASN A 36 -7.59 -17.86 9.23
C ASN A 36 -7.22 -16.46 8.71
N THR A 37 -6.56 -15.66 9.53
CA THR A 37 -6.24 -14.27 9.22
C THR A 37 -4.77 -14.04 8.88
N THR A 38 -3.95 -15.09 8.85
CA THR A 38 -2.49 -14.95 8.69
C THR A 38 -2.11 -14.14 7.47
N LEU A 39 -2.68 -14.46 6.30
CA LEU A 39 -2.34 -13.77 5.06
C LEU A 39 -2.76 -12.29 5.11
N LEU A 40 -3.97 -12.03 5.62
CA LEU A 40 -4.48 -10.66 5.72
C LEU A 40 -3.66 -9.83 6.69
N GLU A 41 -3.21 -10.42 7.81
CA GLU A 41 -2.34 -9.73 8.76
C GLU A 41 -1.01 -9.36 8.13
N LYS A 42 -0.43 -10.24 7.32
CA LYS A 42 0.83 -9.95 6.62
C LYS A 42 0.65 -8.83 5.60
N ARG A 43 -0.45 -8.84 4.87
CA ARG A 43 -0.77 -7.78 3.91
C ARG A 43 -0.98 -6.45 4.60
N LEU A 44 -1.68 -6.47 5.72
CA LEU A 44 -1.94 -5.25 6.49
C LEU A 44 -0.64 -4.67 7.04
N LYS A 45 0.27 -5.50 7.57
CA LYS A 45 1.58 -5.04 8.00
C LYS A 45 2.35 -4.41 6.86
N ALA A 46 2.32 -5.04 5.67
CA ALA A 46 3.01 -4.48 4.49
C ALA A 46 2.45 -3.11 4.11
N LEU A 47 1.15 -2.92 4.23
CA LEU A 47 0.52 -1.63 3.98
C LEU A 47 0.95 -0.58 5.00
N TYR A 48 1.02 -0.94 6.27
CA TYR A 48 1.53 -0.03 7.31
C TYR A 48 2.97 0.38 7.03
N VAL A 49 3.81 -0.59 6.66
CA VAL A 49 5.22 -0.30 6.33
C VAL A 49 5.30 0.63 5.12
N GLY A 50 4.53 0.35 4.07
CA GLY A 50 4.52 1.18 2.87
C GLY A 50 4.12 2.61 3.17
N LEU A 51 3.06 2.81 3.95
CA LEU A 51 2.64 4.14 4.36
C LEU A 51 3.70 4.85 5.19
N ALA A 52 4.29 4.14 6.15
CA ALA A 52 5.32 4.71 7.02
C ALA A 52 6.54 5.16 6.22
N VAL A 53 6.95 4.38 5.22
CA VAL A 53 8.08 4.74 4.36
C VAL A 53 7.76 5.98 3.54
N LEU A 54 6.56 6.07 2.98
CA LEU A 54 6.15 7.26 2.22
C LEU A 54 6.14 8.50 3.12
N GLU A 55 5.63 8.38 4.34
CA GLU A 55 5.63 9.49 5.29
C GLU A 55 7.05 9.86 5.72
N TYR A 56 7.94 8.90 5.83
CA TYR A 56 9.36 9.16 6.12
C TYR A 56 10.01 9.93 4.98
N VAL A 57 9.81 9.48 3.74
CA VAL A 57 10.45 10.08 2.58
C VAL A 57 9.88 11.47 2.26
N TRP A 58 8.57 11.64 2.40
CA TRP A 58 7.90 12.88 2.00
C TRP A 58 7.73 13.88 3.14
N ASN A 59 7.54 13.41 4.37
CA ASN A 59 7.21 14.27 5.51
C ASN A 59 8.21 14.17 6.65
N GLU A 60 9.31 13.46 6.43
CA GLU A 60 10.40 13.31 7.40
C GLU A 60 9.95 12.69 8.74
N ARG A 61 8.87 11.90 8.73
CA ARG A 61 8.39 11.22 9.92
C ARG A 61 9.21 9.95 10.17
N PRO A 62 9.86 9.80 11.33
CA PRO A 62 10.66 8.61 11.61
C PRO A 62 9.82 7.33 11.61
N HIS A 63 10.43 6.23 11.21
CA HIS A 63 9.82 4.90 11.34
C HIS A 63 10.80 3.98 12.07
N HIS A 64 10.28 2.90 12.62
CA HIS A 64 11.06 1.94 13.42
C HIS A 64 11.15 0.57 12.76
N TYR A 65 10.85 0.48 11.46
CA TYR A 65 10.90 -0.80 10.75
C TYR A 65 12.33 -1.16 10.39
N THR A 66 12.63 -2.47 10.48
CA THR A 66 13.95 -3.01 10.15
C THR A 66 14.09 -3.22 8.64
N GLN A 67 15.30 -3.51 8.19
CA GLN A 67 15.54 -3.86 6.80
C GLN A 67 14.76 -5.13 6.40
N GLU A 68 14.61 -6.07 7.33
CA GLU A 68 13.79 -7.27 7.08
C GLU A 68 12.33 -6.91 6.89
N ASP A 69 11.81 -6.01 7.72
CA ASP A 69 10.43 -5.53 7.58
C ASP A 69 10.21 -4.88 6.22
N LEU A 70 11.17 -4.06 5.79
CA LEU A 70 11.10 -3.37 4.50
C LEU A 70 11.12 -4.37 3.33
N ALA A 71 12.01 -5.36 3.39
CA ALA A 71 12.14 -6.38 2.35
C ALA A 71 10.87 -7.22 2.24
N GLU A 72 10.31 -7.64 3.37
CA GLU A 72 9.07 -8.41 3.39
C GLU A 72 7.89 -7.59 2.85
N ALA A 73 7.78 -6.34 3.29
CA ALA A 73 6.72 -5.45 2.81
C ALA A 73 6.81 -5.25 1.30
N ARG A 74 8.02 -5.03 0.79
CA ARG A 74 8.23 -4.87 -0.65
C ARG A 74 7.73 -6.10 -1.41
N HIS A 75 8.10 -7.28 -0.95
CA HIS A 75 7.68 -8.53 -1.58
C HIS A 75 6.15 -8.67 -1.60
N ILE A 76 5.51 -8.40 -0.47
CA ILE A 76 4.05 -8.52 -0.35
C ILE A 76 3.35 -7.47 -1.20
N LEU A 77 3.81 -6.22 -1.16
CA LEU A 77 3.19 -5.15 -1.97
C LEU A 77 3.30 -5.45 -3.46
N ARG A 78 4.44 -5.93 -3.91
CA ARG A 78 4.58 -6.32 -5.32
C ARG A 78 3.65 -7.46 -5.69
N GLY A 79 3.42 -8.38 -4.78
CA GLY A 79 2.51 -9.49 -5.00
C GLY A 79 1.05 -9.10 -5.15
N LEU A 80 0.69 -7.87 -4.75
CA LEU A 80 -0.68 -7.39 -4.88
C LEU A 80 -0.98 -6.86 -6.29
N PHE A 81 0.04 -6.47 -7.06
CA PHE A 81 -0.18 -5.84 -8.37
C PHE A 81 -0.98 -6.70 -9.35
N PRO A 82 -0.68 -7.99 -9.55
CA PRO A 82 -1.42 -8.77 -10.55
C PRO A 82 -2.92 -8.75 -10.31
N SER A 83 -3.37 -8.94 -9.07
CA SER A 83 -4.79 -8.93 -8.73
C SER A 83 -5.42 -7.57 -8.95
N ILE A 84 -4.76 -6.51 -8.49
CA ILE A 84 -5.28 -5.15 -8.61
C ILE A 84 -5.35 -4.73 -10.08
N LYS A 85 -4.31 -5.04 -10.85
CA LYS A 85 -4.29 -4.71 -12.28
C LYS A 85 -5.35 -5.46 -13.05
N MET A 86 -5.64 -6.70 -12.67
CA MET A 86 -6.71 -7.46 -13.29
C MET A 86 -8.07 -6.81 -13.04
N ILE A 87 -8.34 -6.38 -11.80
CA ILE A 87 -9.60 -5.71 -11.47
C ILE A 87 -9.67 -4.36 -12.18
N TYR A 88 -8.56 -3.64 -12.25
CA TYR A 88 -8.48 -2.36 -12.95
C TYR A 88 -8.82 -2.52 -14.44
N ALA A 89 -8.29 -3.56 -15.07
CA ALA A 89 -8.54 -3.82 -16.49
C ALA A 89 -10.02 -4.11 -16.76
N LYS A 90 -10.72 -4.66 -15.79
CA LYS A 90 -12.15 -4.97 -15.92
C LYS A 90 -13.05 -3.81 -15.53
N ALA A 91 -12.52 -2.81 -14.83
CA ALA A 91 -13.32 -1.67 -14.40
C ALA A 91 -13.64 -0.77 -15.60
N LYS A 92 -14.84 -0.21 -15.60
CA LYS A 92 -15.26 0.67 -16.67
C LYS A 92 -14.44 1.97 -16.65
N ALA A 93 -13.87 2.32 -17.80
CA ALA A 93 -13.08 3.54 -17.92
C ALA A 93 -13.92 4.76 -17.53
N GLY A 94 -13.34 5.64 -16.70
CA GLY A 94 -14.02 6.83 -16.23
C GLY A 94 -14.95 6.61 -15.02
N SER A 95 -15.12 5.36 -14.58
CA SER A 95 -15.93 5.10 -13.38
C SER A 95 -15.16 5.49 -12.12
N PRO A 96 -15.88 5.74 -11.00
CA PRO A 96 -15.20 6.00 -9.72
C PRO A 96 -14.29 4.86 -9.28
N GLN A 97 -14.70 3.61 -9.54
CA GLN A 97 -13.88 2.45 -9.21
C GLN A 97 -12.59 2.42 -10.02
N HIS A 98 -12.65 2.75 -11.30
CA HIS A 98 -11.47 2.81 -12.16
C HIS A 98 -10.46 3.81 -11.61
N THR A 99 -10.92 5.01 -11.24
CA THR A 99 -10.06 6.05 -10.67
C THR A 99 -9.46 5.60 -9.33
N LEU A 100 -10.27 4.98 -8.48
CA LEU A 100 -9.81 4.49 -7.18
C LEU A 100 -8.70 3.45 -7.33
N LEU A 101 -8.87 2.50 -8.25
CA LEU A 101 -7.88 1.46 -8.52
C LEU A 101 -6.61 2.03 -9.12
N GLU A 102 -6.73 3.01 -10.01
CA GLU A 102 -5.58 3.69 -10.60
C GLU A 102 -4.72 4.35 -9.52
N ARG A 103 -5.37 5.05 -8.59
CA ARG A 103 -4.68 5.69 -7.47
C ARG A 103 -4.01 4.66 -6.56
N ARG A 104 -4.67 3.54 -6.33
CA ARG A 104 -4.12 2.46 -5.50
C ARG A 104 -2.87 1.86 -6.14
N ILE A 105 -2.92 1.56 -7.43
CA ILE A 105 -1.76 1.05 -8.15
C ILE A 105 -0.61 2.04 -8.06
N LYS A 106 -0.88 3.30 -8.32
CA LYS A 106 0.15 4.34 -8.27
C LYS A 106 0.78 4.47 -6.87
N SER A 107 -0.05 4.46 -5.83
CA SER A 107 0.45 4.57 -4.46
C SER A 107 1.33 3.38 -4.08
N LEU A 108 0.95 2.18 -4.49
CA LEU A 108 1.75 0.98 -4.22
C LEU A 108 3.08 1.03 -4.98
N GLU A 109 3.07 1.49 -6.23
CA GLU A 109 4.32 1.65 -7.00
C GLU A 109 5.27 2.63 -6.32
N LEU A 110 4.74 3.75 -5.84
CA LEU A 110 5.54 4.76 -5.14
C LEU A 110 6.12 4.21 -3.84
N ALA A 111 5.34 3.41 -3.10
CA ALA A 111 5.80 2.80 -1.86
C ALA A 111 6.91 1.78 -2.12
N VAL A 112 6.76 0.93 -3.13
CA VAL A 112 7.78 -0.04 -3.51
C VAL A 112 9.06 0.68 -3.91
N GLN A 113 8.95 1.73 -4.71
CA GLN A 113 10.11 2.52 -5.12
C GLN A 113 10.80 3.18 -3.92
N ALA A 114 10.03 3.72 -2.99
CA ALA A 114 10.59 4.33 -1.79
C ALA A 114 11.33 3.32 -0.93
N ILE A 115 10.78 2.11 -0.80
CA ILE A 115 11.45 1.03 -0.06
C ILE A 115 12.76 0.65 -0.76
N ASP A 116 12.74 0.54 -2.08
CA ASP A 116 13.96 0.24 -2.85
C ASP A 116 15.03 1.29 -2.64
N ASP A 117 14.65 2.57 -2.67
CA ASP A 117 15.59 3.67 -2.49
C ASP A 117 16.25 3.62 -1.10
N LEU A 118 15.48 3.28 -0.07
CA LEU A 118 16.01 3.15 1.29
C LEU A 118 16.92 1.93 1.42
N SER A 119 16.59 0.84 0.73
CA SER A 119 17.34 -0.41 0.81
C SER A 119 18.68 -0.32 0.10
N MET A 120 18.86 0.62 -0.80
CA MET A 120 20.10 0.82 -1.55
C MET A 120 21.13 1.68 -0.82
N LYS A 121 20.81 2.20 0.34
CA LYS A 121 21.73 3.06 1.11
C LYS A 121 22.56 2.29 2.12
#